data_c36d41f50d751b8a6195fc7ca405cea0
#
_entry.id   c36d41f50d751b8a6195fc7ca405cea0
#
_cell.length_a   1.000
_cell.length_b   1.000
_cell.length_c   1.000
_cell.angle_alpha   90.00
_cell.angle_beta   90.00
_cell.angle_gamma   90.00
#
_symmetry.space_group_name_H-M   'P 1'
#
loop_
_entity.id
_entity.type
_entity.pdbx_description
1 polymer ?
#
loop_
_entity_poly.entity_id
_entity_poly.type
_entity_poly.pdbx_seq_one_letter_code
_entity_poly.pdbx_strand_id
1 'polypeptide(L)'
;MAKGELVETAEVYRWRVHLVRRQPERLPVVLLVLIGAPMLGLWLMGHWLFAVAAFWMMFSATADYLLPIRYELDAQGVRQRGWSPRVMRWEKVKRVVWGEQGVLLSPFAQPSRLDAFRGVFLWYGDHADEVRAWVERYCPACHPAAKSPSKRSKKPKRPAKQPVRTV
;
A
#
# COMPACT_ATOMS: atom_id res chain seq x y z
N MET A 1 9.07 35.83 -31.77
CA MET A 1 9.36 35.73 -30.33
C MET A 1 8.93 34.34 -29.87
N ALA A 2 9.86 33.40 -29.87
CA ALA A 2 9.60 32.03 -29.45
C ALA A 2 9.71 31.95 -27.92
N LYS A 3 8.59 31.70 -27.29
CA LYS A 3 8.49 31.42 -25.86
C LYS A 3 9.07 30.04 -25.63
N GLY A 4 10.34 29.99 -25.24
CA GLY A 4 11.01 28.75 -24.86
C GLY A 4 10.29 28.14 -23.66
N GLU A 5 9.52 27.13 -23.91
CA GLU A 5 8.96 26.22 -22.93
C GLU A 5 10.13 25.39 -22.39
N LEU A 6 10.65 25.80 -21.25
CA LEU A 6 11.56 24.99 -20.46
C LEU A 6 10.80 23.72 -20.10
N VAL A 7 11.00 22.67 -20.87
CA VAL A 7 10.66 21.31 -20.49
C VAL A 7 11.57 20.99 -19.30
N GLU A 8 11.10 21.32 -18.12
CA GLU A 8 11.64 20.85 -16.86
C GLU A 8 11.59 19.31 -16.96
N THR A 9 12.73 18.70 -17.21
CA THR A 9 12.88 17.25 -17.25
C THR A 9 12.53 16.75 -15.86
N ALA A 10 11.26 16.40 -15.67
CA ALA A 10 10.76 15.85 -14.43
C ALA A 10 11.61 14.63 -14.08
N GLU A 11 12.44 14.75 -13.06
CA GLU A 11 13.19 13.63 -12.54
C GLU A 11 12.20 12.54 -12.19
N VAL A 12 12.27 11.39 -12.87
CA VAL A 12 11.42 10.23 -12.61
C VAL A 12 12.31 9.11 -12.11
N TYR A 13 12.14 8.75 -10.86
CA TYR A 13 12.86 7.63 -10.27
C TYR A 13 12.08 6.34 -10.47
N ARG A 14 12.73 5.32 -11.06
CA ARG A 14 12.08 4.04 -11.42
C ARG A 14 12.87 2.87 -10.86
N TRP A 15 12.18 1.93 -10.21
CA TRP A 15 12.78 0.66 -9.80
C TRP A 15 11.79 -0.49 -9.91
N ARG A 16 12.32 -1.71 -9.79
CA ARG A 16 11.54 -2.95 -9.86
C ARG A 16 11.81 -3.79 -8.62
N VAL A 17 10.75 -4.38 -8.11
CA VAL A 17 10.84 -5.29 -6.97
C VAL A 17 10.19 -6.63 -7.33
N HIS A 18 10.91 -7.72 -7.06
CA HIS A 18 10.40 -9.08 -7.19
C HIS A 18 10.18 -9.65 -5.78
N LEU A 19 8.93 -9.77 -5.36
CA LEU A 19 8.60 -10.26 -4.01
C LEU A 19 9.01 -11.72 -3.81
N VAL A 20 8.92 -12.56 -4.84
CA VAL A 20 9.37 -13.96 -4.80
C VAL A 20 10.82 -14.08 -4.34
N ARG A 21 11.71 -13.20 -4.82
CA ARG A 21 13.13 -13.23 -4.42
C ARG A 21 13.37 -12.74 -3.00
N ARG A 22 12.48 -11.89 -2.49
CA ARG A 22 12.60 -11.30 -1.15
C ARG A 22 11.99 -12.16 -0.04
N GLN A 23 10.95 -12.92 -0.37
CA GLN A 23 10.24 -13.78 0.58
C GLN A 23 10.07 -15.19 0.00
N PRO A 24 11.17 -15.93 -0.28
CA PRO A 24 11.08 -17.26 -0.89
C PRO A 24 10.36 -18.27 0.00
N GLU A 25 10.34 -18.05 1.30
CA GLU A 25 9.65 -18.86 2.30
C GLU A 25 8.13 -18.94 2.08
N ARG A 26 7.55 -17.93 1.40
CA ARG A 26 6.12 -17.94 1.07
C ARG A 26 5.79 -18.67 -0.23
N LEU A 27 6.79 -18.93 -1.06
CA LEU A 27 6.61 -19.57 -2.35
C LEU A 27 5.90 -20.93 -2.26
N PRO A 28 6.28 -21.86 -1.33
CA PRO A 28 5.62 -23.16 -1.25
C PRO A 28 4.13 -23.02 -0.87
N VAL A 29 3.79 -22.08 0.00
CA VAL A 29 2.38 -21.83 0.36
C VAL A 29 1.60 -21.29 -0.82
N VAL A 30 2.17 -20.35 -1.58
CA VAL A 30 1.53 -19.80 -2.79
C VAL A 30 1.31 -20.88 -3.84
N LEU A 31 2.30 -21.75 -4.07
CA LEU A 31 2.18 -22.86 -5.01
C LEU A 31 1.14 -23.89 -4.54
N LEU A 32 1.12 -24.21 -3.24
CA LEU A 32 0.14 -25.11 -2.68
C LEU A 32 -1.30 -24.59 -2.89
N VAL A 33 -1.53 -23.30 -2.64
CA VAL A 33 -2.84 -22.69 -2.86
C VAL A 33 -3.20 -22.63 -4.35
N LEU A 34 -2.23 -22.27 -5.20
CA LEU A 34 -2.43 -22.14 -6.65
C LEU A 34 -2.78 -23.46 -7.33
N ILE A 35 -2.24 -24.58 -6.83
CA ILE A 35 -2.51 -25.92 -7.36
C ILE A 35 -3.67 -26.59 -6.60
N GLY A 36 -3.70 -26.45 -5.28
CA GLY A 36 -4.67 -27.13 -4.42
C GLY A 36 -6.10 -26.64 -4.62
N ALA A 37 -6.30 -25.33 -4.79
CA ALA A 37 -7.64 -24.77 -4.98
C ALA A 37 -8.32 -25.25 -6.28
N PRO A 38 -7.66 -25.27 -7.45
CA PRO A 38 -8.22 -25.87 -8.66
C PRO A 38 -8.51 -27.38 -8.54
N MET A 39 -7.58 -28.13 -7.93
CA MET A 39 -7.80 -29.57 -7.72
C MET A 39 -9.01 -29.83 -6.83
N LEU A 40 -9.16 -29.06 -5.75
CA LEU A 40 -10.30 -29.15 -4.86
C LEU A 40 -11.60 -28.77 -5.59
N GLY A 41 -11.57 -27.71 -6.39
CA GLY A 41 -12.71 -27.29 -7.22
C GLY A 41 -13.13 -28.36 -8.21
N LEU A 42 -12.17 -29.04 -8.85
CA LEU A 42 -12.45 -30.14 -9.76
C LEU A 42 -13.07 -31.34 -9.02
N TRP A 43 -12.49 -31.68 -7.86
CA TRP A 43 -12.94 -32.83 -7.06
C TRP A 43 -14.35 -32.63 -6.49
N LEU A 44 -14.66 -31.44 -5.96
CA LEU A 44 -15.96 -31.14 -5.35
C LEU A 44 -17.08 -30.99 -6.36
N MET A 45 -16.80 -30.31 -7.47
CA MET A 45 -17.81 -29.95 -8.45
C MET A 45 -17.86 -30.88 -9.67
N GLY A 46 -16.85 -31.73 -9.86
CA GLY A 46 -16.79 -32.68 -10.96
C GLY A 46 -16.67 -32.04 -12.36
N HIS A 47 -16.50 -30.72 -12.43
CA HIS A 47 -16.48 -29.99 -13.70
C HIS A 47 -15.24 -29.11 -13.83
N TRP A 48 -14.54 -29.22 -14.95
CA TRP A 48 -13.28 -28.53 -15.20
C TRP A 48 -13.37 -26.99 -15.17
N LEU A 49 -14.56 -26.44 -15.50
CA LEU A 49 -14.79 -24.98 -15.43
C LEU A 49 -14.55 -24.40 -14.03
N PHE A 50 -14.93 -25.15 -12.99
CA PHE A 50 -14.68 -24.71 -11.60
C PHE A 50 -13.18 -24.70 -11.25
N ALA A 51 -12.44 -25.66 -11.78
CA ALA A 51 -10.99 -25.67 -11.61
C ALA A 51 -10.32 -24.48 -12.29
N VAL A 52 -10.74 -24.13 -13.51
CA VAL A 52 -10.24 -22.95 -14.24
C VAL A 52 -10.62 -21.66 -13.52
N ALA A 53 -11.84 -21.55 -13.04
CA ALA A 53 -12.29 -20.37 -12.30
C ALA A 53 -11.53 -20.21 -10.98
N ALA A 54 -11.34 -21.28 -10.23
CA ALA A 54 -10.58 -21.28 -8.99
C ALA A 54 -9.10 -20.93 -9.23
N PHE A 55 -8.48 -21.50 -10.28
CA PHE A 55 -7.12 -21.15 -10.68
C PHE A 55 -6.99 -19.66 -11.01
N TRP A 56 -7.87 -19.13 -11.83
CA TRP A 56 -7.85 -17.72 -12.22
C TRP A 56 -8.02 -16.79 -11.03
N MET A 57 -8.94 -17.12 -10.12
CA MET A 57 -9.17 -16.34 -8.90
C MET A 57 -7.93 -16.36 -7.98
N MET A 58 -7.32 -17.53 -7.76
CA MET A 58 -6.12 -17.64 -6.92
C MET A 58 -4.91 -17.00 -7.59
N PHE A 59 -4.74 -17.18 -8.91
CA PHE A 59 -3.69 -16.51 -9.67
C PHE A 59 -3.83 -14.99 -9.58
N SER A 60 -5.02 -14.46 -9.78
CA SER A 60 -5.27 -13.01 -9.68
C SER A 60 -4.96 -12.46 -8.28
N ALA A 61 -5.29 -13.21 -7.23
CA ALA A 61 -5.00 -12.83 -5.85
C ALA A 61 -3.51 -12.87 -5.51
N THR A 62 -2.74 -13.75 -6.16
CA THR A 62 -1.30 -13.92 -5.90
C THR A 62 -0.40 -13.29 -6.96
N ALA A 63 -0.97 -12.69 -8.00
CA ALA A 63 -0.24 -12.15 -9.14
C ALA A 63 0.77 -11.07 -8.73
N ASP A 64 0.43 -10.19 -7.79
CA ASP A 64 1.35 -9.15 -7.29
C ASP A 64 2.57 -9.74 -6.55
N TYR A 65 2.46 -10.97 -6.02
CA TYR A 65 3.59 -11.68 -5.42
C TYR A 65 4.48 -12.33 -6.50
N LEU A 66 3.88 -12.92 -7.52
CA LEU A 66 4.57 -13.66 -8.58
C LEU A 66 5.21 -12.74 -9.62
N LEU A 67 4.54 -11.64 -9.97
CA LEU A 67 4.97 -10.72 -11.01
C LEU A 67 5.82 -9.57 -10.44
N PRO A 68 6.76 -9.05 -11.25
CA PRO A 68 7.56 -7.90 -10.85
C PRO A 68 6.69 -6.64 -10.76
N ILE A 69 6.77 -5.97 -9.62
CA ILE A 69 6.13 -4.67 -9.44
C ILE A 69 7.12 -3.59 -9.84
N ARG A 70 6.68 -2.66 -10.68
CA ARG A 70 7.45 -1.48 -11.08
C ARG A 70 6.90 -0.26 -10.36
N TYR A 71 7.78 0.53 -9.81
CA TYR A 71 7.45 1.79 -9.18
C TYR A 71 8.05 2.93 -9.98
N GLU A 72 7.29 4.01 -10.09
CA GLU A 72 7.71 5.28 -10.67
C GLU A 72 7.36 6.37 -9.65
N LEU A 73 8.37 7.12 -9.21
CA LEU A 73 8.20 8.32 -8.39
C LEU A 73 8.44 9.53 -9.28
N ASP A 74 7.51 10.44 -9.28
CA ASP A 74 7.64 11.74 -9.95
C ASP A 74 7.33 12.88 -8.96
N ALA A 75 7.55 14.11 -9.38
CA ALA A 75 7.26 15.29 -8.56
C ALA A 75 5.78 15.42 -8.18
N GLN A 76 4.87 14.76 -8.91
CA GLN A 76 3.42 14.84 -8.69
C GLN A 76 2.90 13.70 -7.80
N GLY A 77 3.59 12.57 -7.75
CA GLY A 77 3.12 11.41 -7.01
C GLY A 77 3.87 10.13 -7.26
N VAL A 78 3.22 9.06 -6.89
CA VAL A 78 3.70 7.69 -6.99
C VAL A 78 2.82 6.91 -7.95
N ARG A 79 3.44 6.17 -8.85
CA ARG A 79 2.77 5.22 -9.74
C ARG A 79 3.32 3.83 -9.50
N GLN A 80 2.45 2.93 -9.12
CA GLN A 80 2.74 1.50 -9.06
C GLN A 80 2.21 0.85 -10.32
N ARG A 81 3.05 0.16 -11.06
CA ARG A 81 2.69 -0.65 -12.23
C ARG A 81 2.94 -2.12 -11.90
N GLY A 82 1.88 -2.91 -11.93
CA GLY A 82 1.87 -4.34 -11.67
C GLY A 82 0.53 -4.90 -12.09
N TRP A 83 0.13 -6.04 -11.53
CA TRP A 83 -1.19 -6.61 -11.73
C TRP A 83 -2.30 -5.68 -11.21
N SER A 84 -2.08 -5.05 -10.06
CA SER A 84 -2.96 -4.03 -9.48
C SER A 84 -2.33 -2.65 -9.58
N PRO A 85 -2.49 -1.92 -10.70
CA PRO A 85 -1.88 -0.61 -10.85
C PRO A 85 -2.51 0.39 -9.89
N ARG A 86 -1.67 1.18 -9.22
CA ARG A 86 -2.10 2.21 -8.28
C ARG A 86 -1.37 3.51 -8.56
N VAL A 87 -2.09 4.62 -8.43
CA VAL A 87 -1.56 5.96 -8.56
C VAL A 87 -1.96 6.78 -7.35
N MET A 88 -1.01 7.43 -6.71
CA MET A 88 -1.26 8.31 -5.58
C MET A 88 -0.48 9.61 -5.75
N ARG A 89 -1.16 10.74 -5.70
CA ARG A 89 -0.54 12.07 -5.70
C ARG A 89 -0.06 12.41 -4.29
N TRP A 90 1.07 13.10 -4.19
CA TRP A 90 1.63 13.54 -2.91
C TRP A 90 0.67 14.37 -2.06
N GLU A 91 -0.15 15.20 -2.70
CA GLU A 91 -1.18 16.02 -2.04
C GLU A 91 -2.22 15.20 -1.27
N LYS A 92 -2.49 13.98 -1.73
CA LYS A 92 -3.46 13.07 -1.11
C LYS A 92 -2.87 12.26 0.04
N VAL A 93 -1.55 12.25 0.20
CA VAL A 93 -0.88 11.52 1.27
C VAL A 93 -1.03 12.31 2.58
N LYS A 94 -1.74 11.73 3.53
CA LYS A 94 -1.95 12.33 4.87
C LYS A 94 -1.12 11.67 5.96
N ARG A 95 -0.66 10.45 5.71
CA ARG A 95 0.15 9.69 6.65
C ARG A 95 1.16 8.84 5.91
N VAL A 96 2.37 8.83 6.44
CA VAL A 96 3.48 7.98 6.00
C VAL A 96 3.86 7.07 7.15
N VAL A 97 3.91 5.77 6.90
CA VAL A 97 4.34 4.77 7.89
C VAL A 97 5.59 4.09 7.34
N TRP A 98 6.71 4.36 7.99
CA TRP A 98 7.99 3.77 7.65
C TRP A 98 8.08 2.36 8.23
N GLY A 99 8.41 1.40 7.39
CA GLY A 99 8.68 0.02 7.77
C GLY A 99 10.09 -0.40 7.37
N GLU A 100 10.50 -1.59 7.78
CA GLU A 100 11.81 -2.15 7.44
C GLU A 100 11.93 -2.49 5.95
N GLN A 101 10.86 -3.02 5.36
CA GLN A 101 10.83 -3.51 3.97
C GLN A 101 10.24 -2.51 2.98
N GLY A 102 9.61 -1.44 3.45
CA GLY A 102 8.93 -0.48 2.60
C GLY A 102 8.26 0.64 3.37
N VAL A 103 7.64 1.55 2.65
CA VAL A 103 6.86 2.65 3.21
C VAL A 103 5.42 2.58 2.75
N LEU A 104 4.49 2.73 3.69
CA LEU A 104 3.06 2.83 3.40
C LEU A 104 2.65 4.30 3.31
N LEU A 105 2.16 4.69 2.16
CA LEU A 105 1.56 5.99 1.91
C LEU A 105 0.04 5.85 2.06
N SER A 106 -0.55 6.56 3.02
CA SER A 106 -1.98 6.49 3.29
C SER A 106 -2.68 7.83 3.04
N PRO A 107 -3.86 7.83 2.39
CA PRO A 107 -4.70 9.01 2.25
C PRO A 107 -5.47 9.34 3.53
N PHE A 108 -5.37 8.51 4.56
CA PHE A 108 -6.07 8.68 5.83
C PHE A 108 -5.12 9.20 6.92
N ALA A 109 -5.59 10.18 7.70
CA ALA A 109 -4.82 10.72 8.82
C ALA A 109 -4.70 9.74 10.00
N GLN A 110 -5.67 8.83 10.15
CA GLN A 110 -5.69 7.81 11.19
C GLN A 110 -5.57 6.41 10.59
N PRO A 111 -5.04 5.42 11.35
CA PRO A 111 -5.00 4.03 10.93
C PRO A 111 -6.40 3.52 10.58
N SER A 112 -6.55 3.00 9.37
CA SER A 112 -7.82 2.48 8.87
C SER A 112 -7.63 1.13 8.19
N ARG A 113 -8.64 0.26 8.27
CA ARG A 113 -8.67 -1.00 7.52
C ARG A 113 -8.64 -0.76 6.00
N LEU A 114 -9.05 0.43 5.58
CA LEU A 114 -9.02 0.85 4.18
C LEU A 114 -7.61 1.21 3.68
N ASP A 115 -6.61 1.30 4.56
CA ASP A 115 -5.22 1.55 4.16
C ASP A 115 -4.70 0.48 3.19
N ALA A 116 -5.12 -0.78 3.39
CA ALA A 116 -4.75 -1.88 2.51
C ALA A 116 -5.30 -1.73 1.08
N PHE A 117 -6.45 -1.06 0.92
CA PHE A 117 -7.12 -0.90 -0.37
C PHE A 117 -6.81 0.43 -1.05
N ARG A 118 -6.67 1.50 -0.29
CA ARG A 118 -6.47 2.86 -0.79
C ARG A 118 -5.08 3.41 -0.57
N GLY A 119 -4.30 2.82 0.34
CA GLY A 119 -2.89 3.11 0.51
C GLY A 119 -2.04 2.51 -0.61
N VAL A 120 -0.86 3.07 -0.81
CA VAL A 120 0.17 2.52 -1.67
C VAL A 120 1.35 2.10 -0.81
N PHE A 121 1.73 0.83 -0.90
CA PHE A 121 2.91 0.31 -0.22
C PHE A 121 4.07 0.28 -1.20
N LEU A 122 5.11 1.02 -0.90
CA LEU A 122 6.34 1.07 -1.69
C LEU A 122 7.35 0.13 -1.07
N TRP A 123 7.64 -0.96 -1.75
CA TRP A 123 8.73 -1.86 -1.37
C TRP A 123 10.06 -1.22 -1.73
N TYR A 124 10.97 -1.12 -0.78
CA TYR A 124 12.29 -0.52 -1.02
C TYR A 124 13.13 -1.34 -2.02
N GLY A 125 13.02 -2.67 -1.95
CA GLY A 125 13.97 -3.51 -2.67
C GLY A 125 15.39 -3.26 -2.17
N ASP A 126 16.29 -2.92 -3.10
CA ASP A 126 17.69 -2.56 -2.79
C ASP A 126 17.90 -1.03 -2.75
N HIS A 127 16.82 -0.26 -2.88
CA HIS A 127 16.81 1.20 -3.06
C HIS A 127 16.19 1.93 -1.87
N ALA A 128 16.49 1.48 -0.63
CA ALA A 128 15.82 2.01 0.56
C ALA A 128 16.12 3.49 0.80
N ASP A 129 17.38 3.88 0.64
CA ASP A 129 17.81 5.25 0.95
C ASP A 129 17.31 6.24 -0.10
N GLU A 130 17.35 5.86 -1.39
CA GLU A 130 16.85 6.70 -2.47
C GLU A 130 15.34 6.91 -2.35
N VAL A 131 14.57 5.83 -2.09
CA VAL A 131 13.12 5.92 -1.93
C VAL A 131 12.76 6.77 -0.72
N ARG A 132 13.49 6.65 0.40
CA ARG A 132 13.29 7.51 1.57
C ARG A 132 13.56 8.97 1.25
N ALA A 133 14.67 9.27 0.62
CA ALA A 133 15.03 10.64 0.23
C ALA A 133 13.98 11.26 -0.69
N TRP A 134 13.46 10.50 -1.65
CA TRP A 134 12.38 10.94 -2.54
C TRP A 134 11.08 11.23 -1.79
N VAL A 135 10.65 10.31 -0.93
CA VAL A 135 9.42 10.48 -0.15
C VAL A 135 9.55 11.66 0.81
N GLU A 136 10.69 11.82 1.47
CA GLU A 136 10.93 12.98 2.34
C GLU A 136 10.93 14.30 1.58
N ARG A 137 11.50 14.33 0.37
CA ARG A 137 11.59 15.54 -0.45
C ARG A 137 10.24 16.02 -0.97
N TYR A 138 9.38 15.11 -1.42
CA TYR A 138 8.15 15.45 -2.14
C TYR A 138 6.87 15.25 -1.34
N CYS A 139 6.91 14.52 -0.22
CA CYS A 139 5.72 14.24 0.57
C CYS A 139 5.47 15.30 1.65
N PRO A 140 4.41 16.14 1.55
CA PRO A 140 4.11 17.15 2.55
C PRO A 140 3.87 16.57 3.95
N ALA A 141 3.35 15.32 4.02
CA ALA A 141 3.07 14.65 5.29
C ALA A 141 4.34 14.23 6.06
N CYS A 142 5.51 14.23 5.41
CA CYS A 142 6.80 13.93 6.05
C CYS A 142 7.39 15.13 6.77
N HIS A 143 6.99 16.35 6.39
CA HIS A 143 7.50 17.57 7.02
C HIS A 143 6.74 17.86 8.32
N PRO A 144 7.43 18.00 9.48
CA PRO A 144 6.79 18.20 10.78
C PRO A 144 5.99 19.51 10.88
N ALA A 145 6.20 20.46 9.97
CA ALA A 145 5.46 21.71 9.92
C ALA A 145 3.97 21.56 9.55
N ALA A 146 3.54 20.40 9.02
CA ALA A 146 2.15 20.14 8.65
C ALA A 146 1.30 19.53 9.78
N LYS A 147 1.86 19.30 10.95
CA LYS A 147 1.09 18.90 12.15
C LYS A 147 0.41 20.13 12.76
N SER A 148 -0.67 20.56 12.14
CA SER A 148 -1.69 21.33 12.87
C SER A 148 -2.12 20.50 14.09
N PRO A 149 -2.09 21.05 15.31
CA PRO A 149 -2.43 20.27 16.50
C PRO A 149 -3.92 19.92 16.40
N SER A 150 -4.19 18.66 16.10
CA SER A 150 -5.51 18.08 16.28
C SER A 150 -5.91 18.36 17.74
N LYS A 151 -6.84 19.30 17.94
CA LYS A 151 -7.49 19.55 19.22
C LYS A 151 -7.97 18.20 19.75
N ARG A 152 -7.21 17.67 20.70
CA ARG A 152 -7.61 16.55 21.53
C ARG A 152 -8.86 17.00 22.26
N SER A 153 -10.03 16.71 21.70
CA SER A 153 -11.32 16.86 22.37
C SER A 153 -11.23 16.03 23.64
N LYS A 154 -10.93 16.70 24.76
CA LYS A 154 -11.12 16.16 26.09
C LYS A 154 -12.60 15.85 26.22
N LYS A 155 -12.96 14.59 26.08
CA LYS A 155 -14.25 14.08 26.44
C LYS A 155 -14.50 14.46 27.90
N PRO A 156 -15.56 15.23 28.24
CA PRO A 156 -15.82 15.59 29.63
C PRO A 156 -16.08 14.32 30.42
N LYS A 157 -15.34 14.13 31.52
CA LYS A 157 -15.59 13.08 32.50
C LYS A 157 -17.06 13.21 32.98
N ARG A 158 -17.84 12.15 32.75
CA ARG A 158 -19.16 12.04 33.38
C ARG A 158 -18.98 12.16 34.90
N PRO A 159 -19.77 13.01 35.59
CA PRO A 159 -19.73 13.10 37.05
C PRO A 159 -20.18 11.75 37.63
N ALA A 160 -19.43 11.30 38.62
CA ALA A 160 -19.73 10.07 39.38
C ALA A 160 -21.14 10.21 40.03
N LYS A 161 -21.97 9.20 39.81
CA LYS A 161 -23.25 9.06 40.53
C LYS A 161 -22.99 8.99 42.03
N GLN A 162 -23.45 9.98 42.76
CA GLN A 162 -23.51 9.92 44.23
C GLN A 162 -24.49 8.83 44.68
N PRO A 163 -24.12 8.03 45.68
CA PRO A 163 -25.05 7.06 46.25
C PRO A 163 -26.15 7.80 47.02
N VAL A 164 -27.39 7.47 46.70
CA VAL A 164 -28.57 7.91 47.44
C VAL A 164 -28.51 7.30 48.82
N ARG A 165 -28.41 8.15 49.88
CA ARG A 165 -28.61 7.78 51.27
C ARG A 165 -30.12 7.69 51.52
N THR A 166 -30.60 6.49 51.72
CA THR A 166 -31.94 6.24 52.32
C THR A 166 -31.86 6.42 53.83
N VAL A 167 -32.71 7.28 54.33
CA VAL A 167 -33.08 7.38 55.74
C VAL A 167 -34.31 6.51 55.97
#